data_d58c5ba78016e1e2aa3d76ac06ce6d9f
#
_entry.id   d58c5ba78016e1e2aa3d76ac06ce6d9f
#
_cell.length_a   1.000
_cell.length_b   1.000
_cell.length_c   1.000
_cell.angle_alpha   90.00
_cell.angle_beta   90.00
_cell.angle_gamma   90.00
#
_symmetry.space_group_name_H-M   'P 1'
#
loop_
_entity.id
_entity.type
_entity.pdbx_description
1 polymer ?
#
loop_
_entity_poly.entity_id
_entity_poly.type
_entity_poly.pdbx_seq_one_letter_code
_entity_poly.pdbx_strand_id
1 'polypeptide(L)'
;MIGGMSHVKAIRRAPPTRPPDLAILATTVKTWGRELGFQAVGIADTDLAAVEPGLAAWLERGFAGELNYMRKHGVKRTRPASLVPGTLRIISARIDYRPDAADSWSVLADGSKAFVARYALGRDYHKVLRGRLQQLAGRIEREIGEFGYRVFTDSAPVMEVELARKAGLGWRGKHTLLLSREAGSFFFLGEIYTDLPLPVDAPVGEHCGTCAKCIDVCPTRAIVAPYTLDARRCISYLTIELKGSIPLELRPLVGNRVFGCDDCQLVCPWNRYTQVTPEPDFRVRNGLDSAELVELFAWPESQFRERMAGSAILRIGYERWLRNLAVGLGNAPKEERVVAALRSRARDPSALVREHVAWALARHAAS
;
A
#
# COMPACT_ATOMS: atom_id res chain seq x y z
N MET A 1 -4.00 1.36 -21.94
CA MET A 1 -2.65 1.08 -22.45
C MET A 1 -1.74 2.16 -21.90
N ILE A 2 -0.93 1.86 -20.88
CA ILE A 2 0.14 2.76 -20.42
C ILE A 2 1.39 1.87 -20.32
N GLY A 3 2.08 1.74 -21.45
CA GLY A 3 3.40 1.18 -21.55
C GLY A 3 4.43 2.27 -21.31
N GLY A 4 4.77 2.56 -20.07
CA GLY A 4 5.97 3.31 -19.72
C GLY A 4 7.15 2.36 -19.68
N MET A 5 7.80 2.16 -20.80
CA MET A 5 9.11 1.48 -20.86
C MET A 5 10.11 2.30 -20.03
N SER A 6 10.42 1.82 -18.84
CA SER A 6 11.56 2.31 -18.06
C SER A 6 12.83 1.90 -18.82
N HIS A 7 13.64 2.87 -19.20
CA HIS A 7 14.90 2.66 -19.88
C HIS A 7 15.80 1.73 -19.06
N VAL A 8 16.05 0.55 -19.59
CA VAL A 8 17.15 -0.32 -19.16
C VAL A 8 18.40 0.24 -19.85
N LYS A 9 19.21 1.02 -19.14
CA LYS A 9 20.55 1.36 -19.62
C LYS A 9 21.41 0.09 -19.56
N ALA A 10 21.78 -0.44 -20.71
CA ALA A 10 22.79 -1.48 -20.80
C ALA A 10 24.16 -0.86 -20.43
N ILE A 11 24.85 -1.54 -19.50
CA ILE A 11 26.10 -1.04 -18.88
C ILE A 11 27.26 -1.24 -19.84
N ARG A 12 27.92 -0.15 -20.24
CA ARG A 12 29.32 -0.14 -20.65
C ARG A 12 30.08 0.79 -19.73
N ARG A 13 30.93 0.24 -18.86
CA ARG A 13 31.76 1.00 -17.91
C ARG A 13 33.04 1.51 -18.55
N ALA A 14 33.35 2.81 -18.36
CA ALA A 14 34.73 3.26 -18.15
C ALA A 14 35.02 3.12 -16.64
N PRO A 15 36.12 2.48 -16.21
CA PRO A 15 36.40 2.29 -14.80
C PRO A 15 36.66 3.64 -14.12
N PRO A 16 36.12 3.85 -12.90
CA PRO A 16 36.52 4.98 -12.06
C PRO A 16 38.01 4.92 -11.78
N THR A 17 38.67 6.07 -11.70
CA THR A 17 40.10 6.20 -11.45
C THR A 17 40.56 5.63 -10.08
N ARG A 18 39.64 5.34 -9.20
CA ARG A 18 39.79 4.58 -7.95
C ARG A 18 38.46 3.89 -7.60
N PRO A 19 38.49 2.58 -7.25
CA PRO A 19 37.28 1.93 -6.80
C PRO A 19 36.75 2.64 -5.52
N PRO A 20 35.44 2.90 -5.43
CA PRO A 20 34.86 3.53 -4.26
C PRO A 20 35.02 2.62 -3.03
N ASP A 21 35.30 3.20 -1.86
CA ASP A 21 35.14 2.48 -0.60
C ASP A 21 33.65 2.21 -0.37
N LEU A 22 33.27 0.94 -0.51
CA LEU A 22 31.86 0.53 -0.44
C LEU A 22 31.21 0.74 0.93
N ALA A 23 31.99 0.73 2.02
CA ALA A 23 31.49 0.98 3.37
C ALA A 23 31.18 2.48 3.56
N ILE A 24 32.06 3.34 3.07
CA ILE A 24 31.83 4.78 3.04
C ILE A 24 30.65 5.10 2.15
N LEU A 25 30.57 4.51 0.96
CA LEU A 25 29.47 4.71 0.03
C LEU A 25 28.14 4.28 0.64
N ALA A 26 28.05 3.12 1.30
CA ALA A 26 26.85 2.66 1.97
C ALA A 26 26.34 3.64 3.05
N THR A 27 27.26 4.19 3.83
CA THR A 27 26.95 5.21 4.85
C THR A 27 26.45 6.51 4.20
N THR A 28 27.11 6.92 3.12
CA THR A 28 26.77 8.13 2.35
C THR A 28 25.39 7.99 1.70
N VAL A 29 25.08 6.84 1.09
CA VAL A 29 23.77 6.53 0.50
C VAL A 29 22.65 6.66 1.54
N LYS A 30 22.85 6.16 2.77
CA LYS A 30 21.89 6.31 3.87
C LYS A 30 21.69 7.78 4.27
N THR A 31 22.77 8.56 4.25
CA THR A 31 22.73 10.01 4.55
C THR A 31 21.96 10.74 3.44
N TRP A 32 22.27 10.51 2.19
CA TRP A 32 21.53 11.08 1.05
C TRP A 32 20.07 10.69 1.04
N GLY A 33 19.74 9.45 1.44
CA GLY A 33 18.37 9.03 1.59
C GLY A 33 17.62 9.89 2.60
N ARG A 34 18.21 10.15 3.77
CA ARG A 34 17.60 11.05 4.78
C ARG A 34 17.42 12.48 4.25
N GLU A 35 18.40 13.03 3.56
CA GLU A 35 18.30 14.35 2.93
C GLU A 35 17.21 14.43 1.86
N LEU A 36 16.91 13.31 1.20
CA LEU A 36 15.80 13.19 0.26
C LEU A 36 14.46 12.91 0.92
N GLY A 37 14.40 12.87 2.27
CA GLY A 37 13.18 12.74 3.06
C GLY A 37 12.77 11.29 3.34
N PHE A 38 13.63 10.29 3.10
CA PHE A 38 13.44 8.94 3.63
C PHE A 38 13.80 8.89 5.11
N GLN A 39 12.96 8.31 5.95
CA GLN A 39 13.23 8.17 7.39
C GLN A 39 14.23 7.05 7.67
N ALA A 40 14.30 6.04 6.81
CA ALA A 40 15.29 5.00 6.91
C ALA A 40 15.69 4.45 5.53
N VAL A 41 16.96 4.06 5.40
CA VAL A 41 17.51 3.37 4.24
C VAL A 41 18.39 2.24 4.74
N GLY A 42 18.22 1.06 4.18
CA GLY A 42 19.02 -0.12 4.51
C GLY A 42 19.36 -0.93 3.27
N ILE A 43 20.31 -1.84 3.38
CA ILE A 43 20.87 -2.61 2.28
C ILE A 43 20.71 -4.10 2.59
N ALA A 44 20.07 -4.84 1.68
CA ALA A 44 19.91 -6.29 1.74
C ALA A 44 20.66 -6.99 0.62
N ASP A 45 20.93 -8.28 0.80
CA ASP A 45 21.29 -9.19 -0.28
C ASP A 45 20.04 -9.60 -1.09
N THR A 46 20.24 -10.43 -2.11
CA THR A 46 19.20 -10.90 -3.03
C THR A 46 18.56 -12.23 -2.65
N ASP A 47 19.01 -12.87 -1.56
CA ASP A 47 18.51 -14.19 -1.18
C ASP A 47 17.16 -14.11 -0.47
N LEU A 48 16.13 -14.58 -1.14
CA LEU A 48 14.76 -14.74 -0.65
C LEU A 48 14.28 -16.19 -0.73
N ALA A 49 15.20 -17.17 -0.84
CA ALA A 49 14.83 -18.59 -1.00
C ALA A 49 13.91 -19.09 0.13
N ALA A 50 14.15 -18.63 1.36
CA ALA A 50 13.33 -19.01 2.52
C ALA A 50 11.87 -18.51 2.45
N VAL A 51 11.58 -17.52 1.58
CA VAL A 51 10.23 -16.96 1.42
C VAL A 51 9.41 -17.72 0.37
N GLU A 52 10.07 -18.38 -0.60
CA GLU A 52 9.40 -19.05 -1.72
C GLU A 52 8.34 -20.07 -1.30
N PRO A 53 8.59 -21.00 -0.35
CA PRO A 53 7.58 -21.99 0.03
C PRO A 53 6.32 -21.35 0.62
N GLY A 54 6.48 -20.30 1.44
CA GLY A 54 5.35 -19.59 2.01
C GLY A 54 4.49 -18.86 0.97
N LEU A 55 5.13 -18.24 -0.02
CA LEU A 55 4.41 -17.61 -1.14
C LEU A 55 3.70 -18.65 -2.00
N ALA A 56 4.35 -19.78 -2.31
CA ALA A 56 3.75 -20.88 -3.09
C ALA A 56 2.51 -21.43 -2.39
N ALA A 57 2.61 -21.79 -1.11
CA ALA A 57 1.49 -22.30 -0.32
C ALA A 57 0.34 -21.28 -0.22
N TRP A 58 0.62 -19.99 -0.11
CA TRP A 58 -0.39 -18.92 -0.08
C TRP A 58 -1.13 -18.83 -1.43
N LEU A 59 -0.41 -18.96 -2.55
CA LEU A 59 -0.97 -18.97 -3.89
C LEU A 59 -1.80 -20.24 -4.16
N GLU A 60 -1.34 -21.41 -3.73
CA GLU A 60 -2.05 -22.70 -3.87
C GLU A 60 -3.38 -22.70 -3.10
N ARG A 61 -3.42 -22.09 -1.90
CA ARG A 61 -4.65 -21.89 -1.11
C ARG A 61 -5.64 -20.91 -1.74
N GLY A 62 -5.29 -20.29 -2.87
CA GLY A 62 -6.14 -19.31 -3.55
C GLY A 62 -6.33 -18.00 -2.79
N PHE A 63 -5.51 -17.72 -1.79
CA PHE A 63 -5.63 -16.54 -0.93
C PHE A 63 -5.36 -15.22 -1.67
N ALA A 64 -4.77 -15.28 -2.85
CA ALA A 64 -4.57 -14.13 -3.72
C ALA A 64 -5.88 -13.58 -4.33
N GLY A 65 -6.94 -14.38 -4.43
CA GLY A 65 -8.15 -13.95 -5.13
C GLY A 65 -7.85 -13.51 -6.58
N GLU A 66 -8.32 -12.33 -6.96
CA GLU A 66 -8.11 -11.72 -8.28
C GLU A 66 -6.74 -11.01 -8.45
N LEU A 67 -5.83 -11.10 -7.48
CA LEU A 67 -4.48 -10.54 -7.56
C LEU A 67 -3.61 -11.35 -8.55
N ASN A 68 -4.02 -11.41 -9.82
CA ASN A 68 -3.35 -12.21 -10.85
C ASN A 68 -1.87 -11.85 -11.04
N TYR A 69 -1.51 -10.60 -10.75
CA TYR A 69 -0.13 -10.13 -10.78
C TYR A 69 0.78 -10.86 -9.77
N MET A 70 0.22 -11.45 -8.70
CA MET A 70 0.98 -12.25 -7.73
C MET A 70 1.50 -13.56 -8.35
N ARG A 71 0.76 -14.13 -9.31
CA ARG A 71 1.15 -15.36 -10.04
C ARG A 71 1.95 -15.07 -11.31
N LYS A 72 1.64 -13.94 -11.98
CA LYS A 72 2.07 -13.64 -13.36
C LYS A 72 3.58 -13.71 -13.59
N HIS A 73 4.38 -13.38 -12.59
CA HIS A 73 5.83 -13.29 -12.72
C HIS A 73 6.59 -14.49 -12.13
N GLY A 74 5.88 -15.48 -11.60
CA GLY A 74 6.46 -16.70 -11.04
C GLY A 74 7.57 -16.40 -10.03
N VAL A 75 8.67 -17.11 -10.15
CA VAL A 75 9.84 -17.00 -9.26
C VAL A 75 10.59 -15.65 -9.32
N LYS A 76 10.31 -14.80 -10.31
CA LYS A 76 10.98 -13.48 -10.39
C LYS A 76 10.69 -12.61 -9.18
N ARG A 77 9.58 -12.86 -8.46
CA ARG A 77 9.22 -12.13 -7.25
C ARG A 77 10.16 -12.43 -6.08
N THR A 78 10.62 -13.67 -5.98
CA THR A 78 11.51 -14.15 -4.91
C THR A 78 12.97 -14.25 -5.34
N ARG A 79 13.25 -13.99 -6.62
CA ARG A 79 14.61 -14.05 -7.18
C ARG A 79 14.98 -12.73 -7.86
N PRO A 80 15.43 -11.73 -7.09
CA PRO A 80 15.73 -10.39 -7.58
C PRO A 80 16.64 -10.38 -8.81
N ALA A 81 17.69 -11.20 -8.86
CA ALA A 81 18.58 -11.30 -10.01
C ALA A 81 17.91 -11.90 -11.26
N SER A 82 16.80 -12.64 -11.12
CA SER A 82 16.00 -13.09 -12.26
C SER A 82 15.05 -12.01 -12.76
N LEU A 83 14.68 -11.04 -11.90
CA LEU A 83 13.90 -9.87 -12.29
C LEU A 83 14.76 -8.80 -12.97
N VAL A 84 15.93 -8.53 -12.39
CA VAL A 84 16.93 -7.59 -12.92
C VAL A 84 18.29 -8.31 -12.93
N PRO A 85 18.73 -8.83 -14.11
CA PRO A 85 20.02 -9.50 -14.21
C PRO A 85 21.18 -8.61 -13.76
N GLY A 86 22.15 -9.20 -13.04
CA GLY A 86 23.28 -8.48 -12.47
C GLY A 86 23.05 -7.85 -11.11
N THR A 87 21.83 -7.93 -10.55
CA THR A 87 21.54 -7.42 -9.19
C THR A 87 22.35 -8.20 -8.14
N LEU A 88 23.14 -7.49 -7.36
CA LEU A 88 23.91 -8.00 -6.21
C LEU A 88 23.33 -7.55 -4.88
N ARG A 89 22.75 -6.36 -4.80
CA ARG A 89 22.18 -5.78 -3.57
C ARG A 89 20.86 -5.06 -3.86
N ILE A 90 20.09 -4.88 -2.81
CA ILE A 90 18.87 -4.08 -2.83
C ILE A 90 18.99 -3.01 -1.75
N ILE A 91 18.88 -1.75 -2.14
CA ILE A 91 18.74 -0.62 -1.24
C ILE A 91 17.24 -0.43 -1.00
N SER A 92 16.75 -0.76 0.20
CA SER A 92 15.36 -0.51 0.60
C SER A 92 15.27 0.82 1.34
N ALA A 93 14.25 1.59 1.03
CA ALA A 93 14.00 2.89 1.63
C ALA A 93 12.57 2.99 2.19
N ARG A 94 12.43 3.66 3.34
CA ARG A 94 11.16 3.91 4.02
C ARG A 94 10.84 5.38 4.04
N ILE A 95 9.57 5.74 3.71
CA ILE A 95 9.04 7.09 3.86
C ILE A 95 7.74 7.06 4.65
N ASP A 96 7.69 7.78 5.77
CA ASP A 96 6.53 7.82 6.65
C ASP A 96 5.41 8.67 6.02
N TYR A 97 4.15 8.19 6.10
CA TYR A 97 3.02 8.84 5.42
C TYR A 97 1.89 9.29 6.33
N ARG A 98 1.93 9.02 7.64
CA ARG A 98 0.82 9.37 8.51
C ARG A 98 0.48 10.86 8.42
N PRO A 99 -0.68 11.26 7.84
CA PRO A 99 -1.06 12.65 7.73
C PRO A 99 -1.57 13.19 9.07
N ASP A 100 -1.55 14.51 9.23
CA ASP A 100 -2.41 15.19 10.17
C ASP A 100 -3.85 15.17 9.62
N ALA A 101 -4.74 14.42 10.27
CA ALA A 101 -6.08 14.10 9.77
C ALA A 101 -7.02 13.79 10.93
N ALA A 102 -8.32 13.83 10.67
CA ALA A 102 -9.36 13.48 11.64
C ALA A 102 -9.09 12.12 12.32
N ASP A 103 -9.50 11.94 13.56
CA ASP A 103 -9.26 10.68 14.27
C ASP A 103 -9.93 9.50 13.58
N SER A 104 -9.16 8.45 13.29
CA SER A 104 -9.62 7.29 12.54
C SER A 104 -10.75 6.54 13.24
N TRP A 105 -10.66 6.38 14.57
CA TRP A 105 -11.70 5.64 15.32
C TRP A 105 -12.99 6.42 15.38
N SER A 106 -12.93 7.76 15.52
CA SER A 106 -14.10 8.63 15.45
C SER A 106 -14.81 8.55 14.10
N VAL A 107 -14.04 8.57 12.99
CA VAL A 107 -14.59 8.41 11.63
C VAL A 107 -15.19 7.02 11.42
N LEU A 108 -14.53 5.97 11.91
CA LEU A 108 -15.04 4.60 11.81
C LEU A 108 -16.32 4.36 12.65
N ALA A 109 -16.46 5.07 13.77
CA ALA A 109 -17.64 5.00 14.64
C ALA A 109 -18.83 5.78 14.09
N ASP A 110 -18.60 6.79 13.24
CA ASP A 110 -19.65 7.59 12.60
C ASP A 110 -20.05 6.97 11.26
N GLY A 111 -21.14 6.22 11.25
CA GLY A 111 -21.63 5.55 10.04
C GLY A 111 -22.07 6.49 8.91
N SER A 112 -22.19 7.81 9.12
CA SER A 112 -22.45 8.79 8.06
C SER A 112 -21.19 9.19 7.28
N LYS A 113 -20.00 8.99 7.86
CA LYS A 113 -18.71 9.34 7.30
C LYS A 113 -18.12 8.23 6.43
N ALA A 114 -17.36 8.62 5.43
CA ALA A 114 -16.57 7.71 4.61
C ALA A 114 -15.18 7.52 5.22
N PHE A 115 -14.79 6.29 5.53
CA PHE A 115 -13.42 6.00 5.92
C PHE A 115 -12.57 5.70 4.68
N VAL A 116 -11.50 6.47 4.53
CA VAL A 116 -10.43 6.27 3.54
C VAL A 116 -9.14 5.94 4.28
N ALA A 117 -8.46 4.87 3.88
CA ALA A 117 -7.19 4.47 4.48
C ALA A 117 -6.17 5.62 4.43
N ARG A 118 -5.44 5.83 5.51
CA ARG A 118 -4.53 6.96 5.73
C ARG A 118 -3.55 7.18 4.59
N TYR A 119 -3.05 6.09 4.01
CA TYR A 119 -2.08 6.17 2.92
C TYR A 119 -2.61 6.80 1.64
N ALA A 120 -3.95 6.81 1.46
CA ALA A 120 -4.60 7.31 0.25
C ALA A 120 -5.19 8.72 0.39
N LEU A 121 -5.07 9.35 1.57
CA LEU A 121 -5.60 10.68 1.82
C LEU A 121 -4.82 11.77 1.08
N GLY A 122 -3.55 11.53 0.77
CA GLY A 122 -2.68 12.46 0.07
C GLY A 122 -2.52 12.16 -1.43
N ARG A 123 -1.38 12.57 -1.95
CA ARG A 123 -0.96 12.32 -3.33
C ARG A 123 -0.56 10.86 -3.52
N ASP A 124 -0.65 10.36 -4.76
CA ASP A 124 -0.21 9.01 -5.15
C ASP A 124 1.28 8.81 -4.83
N TYR A 125 1.54 8.01 -3.79
CA TYR A 125 2.87 7.74 -3.28
C TYR A 125 3.82 7.08 -4.29
N HIS A 126 3.30 6.35 -5.27
CA HIS A 126 4.13 5.71 -6.28
C HIS A 126 4.99 6.71 -7.05
N LYS A 127 4.44 7.90 -7.35
CA LYS A 127 5.18 8.95 -8.06
C LYS A 127 6.19 9.63 -7.15
N VAL A 128 5.80 9.88 -5.89
CA VAL A 128 6.66 10.53 -4.89
C VAL A 128 7.90 9.67 -4.60
N LEU A 129 7.67 8.40 -4.23
CA LEU A 129 8.78 7.48 -3.92
C LEU A 129 9.67 7.24 -5.13
N ARG A 130 9.08 6.92 -6.30
CA ARG A 130 9.86 6.68 -7.51
C ARG A 130 10.76 7.87 -7.85
N GLY A 131 10.23 9.09 -7.75
CA GLY A 131 11.01 10.31 -8.00
C GLY A 131 12.20 10.44 -7.06
N ARG A 132 12.00 10.18 -5.76
CA ARG A 132 13.06 10.28 -4.75
C ARG A 132 14.09 9.16 -4.86
N LEU A 133 13.67 7.93 -5.12
CA LEU A 133 14.58 6.81 -5.37
C LEU A 133 15.43 7.05 -6.62
N GLN A 134 14.85 7.62 -7.67
CA GLN A 134 15.60 8.02 -8.86
C GLN A 134 16.62 9.13 -8.57
N GLN A 135 16.26 10.12 -7.72
CA GLN A 135 17.21 11.14 -7.27
C GLN A 135 18.34 10.54 -6.44
N LEU A 136 18.04 9.56 -5.56
CA LEU A 136 19.05 8.84 -4.79
C LEU A 136 20.01 8.08 -5.71
N ALA A 137 19.48 7.33 -6.68
CA ALA A 137 20.31 6.63 -7.68
C ALA A 137 21.16 7.61 -8.49
N GLY A 138 20.62 8.77 -8.88
CA GLY A 138 21.38 9.80 -9.58
C GLY A 138 22.48 10.46 -8.72
N ARG A 139 22.33 10.52 -7.38
CA ARG A 139 23.41 10.94 -6.49
C ARG A 139 24.54 9.91 -6.45
N ILE A 140 24.17 8.63 -6.37
CA ILE A 140 25.15 7.53 -6.43
C ILE A 140 25.92 7.58 -7.75
N GLU A 141 25.22 7.72 -8.89
CA GLU A 141 25.84 7.79 -10.23
C GLU A 141 26.82 8.96 -10.36
N ARG A 142 26.51 10.13 -9.78
CA ARG A 142 27.44 11.28 -9.77
C ARG A 142 28.70 11.03 -8.96
N GLU A 143 28.58 10.28 -7.86
CA GLU A 143 29.71 10.00 -6.97
C GLU A 143 30.67 8.96 -7.54
N ILE A 144 30.13 7.86 -8.07
CA ILE A 144 30.96 6.69 -8.46
C ILE A 144 31.02 6.44 -9.95
N GLY A 145 30.35 7.26 -10.78
CA GLY A 145 30.16 7.00 -12.19
C GLY A 145 29.03 6.04 -12.50
N GLU A 146 28.91 5.60 -13.72
CA GLU A 146 27.84 4.73 -14.23
C GLU A 146 27.82 3.38 -13.50
N PHE A 147 26.63 2.93 -13.06
CA PHE A 147 26.38 1.65 -12.41
C PHE A 147 25.01 1.08 -12.82
N GLY A 148 24.83 -0.23 -12.63
CA GLY A 148 23.57 -0.89 -12.93
C GLY A 148 22.55 -0.71 -11.81
N TYR A 149 21.37 -0.15 -12.14
CA TYR A 149 20.29 -0.05 -11.18
C TYR A 149 18.90 -0.06 -11.81
N ARG A 150 17.90 -0.42 -10.98
CA ARG A 150 16.49 -0.25 -11.31
C ARG A 150 15.70 0.09 -10.05
N VAL A 151 14.82 1.10 -10.17
CA VAL A 151 13.96 1.58 -9.09
C VAL A 151 12.61 0.88 -9.14
N PHE A 152 12.10 0.48 -7.97
CA PHE A 152 10.79 -0.12 -7.78
C PHE A 152 10.01 0.59 -6.67
N THR A 153 8.70 0.58 -6.81
CA THR A 153 7.75 1.06 -5.82
C THR A 153 6.43 0.32 -6.04
N ASP A 154 6.04 -0.57 -5.13
CA ASP A 154 4.79 -1.32 -5.07
C ASP A 154 4.39 -2.08 -6.37
N SER A 155 4.19 -1.40 -7.48
CA SER A 155 3.61 -1.96 -8.72
C SER A 155 4.50 -2.97 -9.48
N ALA A 156 5.52 -3.53 -8.85
CA ALA A 156 6.46 -4.50 -9.43
C ALA A 156 6.41 -5.86 -8.71
N PRO A 157 6.94 -6.95 -9.33
CA PRO A 157 7.04 -8.24 -8.67
C PRO A 157 8.18 -8.28 -7.66
N VAL A 158 8.09 -7.46 -6.63
CA VAL A 158 9.08 -7.29 -5.55
C VAL A 158 8.48 -7.75 -4.23
N MET A 159 9.28 -8.37 -3.38
CA MET A 159 8.90 -8.74 -2.00
C MET A 159 9.38 -7.65 -1.04
N GLU A 160 8.79 -6.45 -1.14
CA GLU A 160 9.23 -5.23 -0.45
C GLU A 160 9.37 -5.43 1.06
N VAL A 161 8.38 -6.05 1.71
CA VAL A 161 8.39 -6.31 3.17
C VAL A 161 9.58 -7.20 3.56
N GLU A 162 9.86 -8.26 2.81
CA GLU A 162 10.94 -9.19 3.13
C GLU A 162 12.32 -8.57 2.86
N LEU A 163 12.45 -7.80 1.80
CA LEU A 163 13.68 -7.06 1.49
C LEU A 163 13.96 -5.98 2.53
N ALA A 164 12.95 -5.20 2.91
CA ALA A 164 13.08 -4.19 3.95
C ALA A 164 13.39 -4.80 5.33
N ARG A 165 12.81 -5.99 5.65
CA ARG A 165 13.15 -6.75 6.86
C ARG A 165 14.63 -7.18 6.86
N LYS A 166 15.12 -7.73 5.74
CA LYS A 166 16.53 -8.09 5.57
C LYS A 166 17.45 -6.89 5.63
N ALA A 167 17.02 -5.74 5.14
CA ALA A 167 17.73 -4.47 5.18
C ALA A 167 17.71 -3.78 6.56
N GLY A 168 17.13 -4.42 7.58
CA GLY A 168 17.12 -3.88 8.95
C GLY A 168 16.12 -2.74 9.19
N LEU A 169 15.16 -2.50 8.27
CA LEU A 169 14.19 -1.41 8.42
C LEU A 169 13.06 -1.73 9.40
N GLY A 170 12.94 -3.00 9.82
CA GLY A 170 11.91 -3.44 10.73
C GLY A 170 11.70 -4.96 10.68
N TRP A 171 10.60 -5.43 11.24
CA TRP A 171 10.18 -6.83 11.22
C TRP A 171 8.81 -6.98 10.60
N ARG A 172 8.51 -8.16 10.07
CA ARG A 172 7.19 -8.48 9.56
C ARG A 172 6.20 -8.65 10.72
N GLY A 173 5.14 -7.84 10.76
CA GLY A 173 4.07 -7.96 11.74
C GLY A 173 3.14 -9.14 11.45
N LYS A 174 2.38 -9.61 12.47
CA LYS A 174 1.36 -10.67 12.29
C LYS A 174 0.26 -10.28 11.29
N HIS A 175 0.07 -8.99 11.05
CA HIS A 175 -0.82 -8.44 9.99
C HIS A 175 -0.18 -8.35 8.61
N THR A 176 1.02 -8.92 8.43
CA THR A 176 1.81 -9.01 7.19
C THR A 176 2.52 -7.74 6.72
N LEU A 177 2.27 -6.59 7.31
CA LEU A 177 3.01 -5.35 7.01
C LEU A 177 4.33 -5.31 7.76
N LEU A 178 5.28 -4.48 7.27
CA LEU A 178 6.50 -4.18 8.01
C LEU A 178 6.18 -3.29 9.22
N LEU A 179 6.82 -3.55 10.35
CA LEU A 179 6.77 -2.75 11.58
C LEU A 179 8.16 -2.22 11.93
N SER A 180 8.23 -0.99 12.38
CA SER A 180 9.42 -0.37 12.96
C SER A 180 9.15 0.06 14.40
N ARG A 181 10.18 0.05 15.24
CA ARG A 181 10.06 0.54 16.63
C ARG A 181 9.72 2.01 16.69
N GLU A 182 10.29 2.81 15.78
CA GLU A 182 10.17 4.27 15.81
C GLU A 182 8.95 4.78 15.06
N ALA A 183 8.48 4.04 14.03
CA ALA A 183 7.48 4.53 13.08
C ALA A 183 6.23 3.63 12.94
N GLY A 184 6.10 2.56 13.75
CA GLY A 184 4.99 1.64 13.60
C GLY A 184 4.95 1.03 12.19
N SER A 185 3.83 1.20 11.46
CA SER A 185 3.65 0.67 10.11
C SER A 185 3.07 1.68 9.11
N PHE A 186 2.92 2.96 9.50
CA PHE A 186 2.37 4.01 8.62
C PHE A 186 3.46 4.60 7.71
N PHE A 187 4.05 3.76 6.88
CA PHE A 187 5.08 4.15 5.92
C PHE A 187 5.00 3.34 4.62
N PHE A 188 5.55 3.92 3.57
CA PHE A 188 5.75 3.27 2.28
C PHE A 188 7.16 2.71 2.17
N LEU A 189 7.32 1.70 1.32
CA LEU A 189 8.58 1.09 0.96
C LEU A 189 8.88 1.32 -0.52
N GLY A 190 10.16 1.31 -0.86
CA GLY A 190 10.61 1.30 -2.23
C GLY A 190 12.07 0.88 -2.32
N GLU A 191 12.48 0.37 -3.47
CA GLU A 191 13.75 -0.32 -3.65
C GLU A 191 14.54 0.21 -4.85
N ILE A 192 15.86 0.19 -4.70
CA ILE A 192 16.83 0.28 -5.79
C ILE A 192 17.57 -1.07 -5.86
N TYR A 193 17.32 -1.83 -6.91
CA TYR A 193 18.12 -3.01 -7.24
C TYR A 193 19.41 -2.54 -7.90
N THR A 194 20.56 -3.04 -7.47
CA THR A 194 21.86 -2.55 -7.95
C THR A 194 22.90 -3.66 -8.09
N ASP A 195 23.84 -3.46 -9.01
CA ASP A 195 25.01 -4.30 -9.19
C ASP A 195 26.19 -3.93 -8.27
N LEU A 196 26.02 -2.92 -7.40
CA LEU A 196 27.04 -2.52 -6.44
C LEU A 196 27.11 -3.54 -5.29
N PRO A 197 28.28 -4.11 -4.98
CA PRO A 197 28.45 -5.07 -3.88
C PRO A 197 28.56 -4.37 -2.52
N LEU A 198 27.58 -3.52 -2.18
CA LEU A 198 27.53 -2.80 -0.92
C LEU A 198 27.49 -3.76 0.28
N PRO A 199 28.05 -3.41 1.45
CA PRO A 199 27.86 -4.17 2.68
C PRO A 199 26.37 -4.21 3.04
N VAL A 200 25.89 -5.39 3.50
CA VAL A 200 24.51 -5.61 3.92
C VAL A 200 24.31 -5.19 5.36
N ASP A 201 23.11 -4.71 5.67
CA ASP A 201 22.70 -4.42 7.04
C ASP A 201 22.17 -5.68 7.74
N ALA A 202 22.25 -5.69 9.07
CA ALA A 202 21.70 -6.76 9.86
C ALA A 202 20.17 -6.59 10.03
N PRO A 203 19.38 -7.69 9.90
CA PRO A 203 17.95 -7.62 10.19
C PRO A 203 17.70 -7.37 11.69
N VAL A 204 16.56 -6.72 12.01
CA VAL A 204 16.11 -6.54 13.39
C VAL A 204 15.25 -7.72 13.84
N GLY A 205 15.24 -7.99 15.15
CA GLY A 205 14.44 -9.06 15.73
C GLY A 205 12.93 -8.81 15.66
N GLU A 206 12.13 -9.87 15.81
CA GLU A 206 10.67 -9.80 15.85
C GLU A 206 10.16 -9.35 17.23
N HIS A 207 9.12 -8.50 17.24
CA HIS A 207 8.60 -7.91 18.47
C HIS A 207 7.06 -8.01 18.61
N CYS A 208 6.38 -8.86 17.83
CA CYS A 208 4.94 -9.11 18.00
C CYS A 208 4.62 -9.98 19.22
N GLY A 209 5.55 -10.86 19.65
CA GLY A 209 5.37 -11.73 20.82
C GLY A 209 4.03 -12.47 20.81
N THR A 210 3.31 -12.46 21.94
CA THR A 210 1.99 -13.09 22.12
C THR A 210 0.83 -12.20 21.64
N CYS A 211 1.07 -10.95 21.25
CA CYS A 211 0.01 -10.00 20.85
C CYS A 211 -0.76 -10.53 19.63
N ALA A 212 -2.11 -10.50 19.70
CA ALA A 212 -3.01 -10.89 18.61
C ALA A 212 -3.98 -9.77 18.19
N LYS A 213 -3.84 -8.54 18.70
CA LYS A 213 -4.79 -7.44 18.51
C LYS A 213 -5.19 -7.20 17.05
N CYS A 214 -4.23 -7.27 16.10
CA CYS A 214 -4.52 -7.08 14.68
C CYS A 214 -5.36 -8.22 14.08
N ILE A 215 -5.28 -9.43 14.63
CA ILE A 215 -6.09 -10.58 14.23
C ILE A 215 -7.50 -10.39 14.75
N ASP A 216 -7.64 -10.03 16.03
CA ASP A 216 -8.91 -9.93 16.74
C ASP A 216 -9.77 -8.78 16.21
N VAL A 217 -9.16 -7.63 15.86
CA VAL A 217 -9.88 -6.44 15.37
C VAL A 217 -10.39 -6.58 13.94
N CYS A 218 -9.83 -7.51 13.15
CA CYS A 218 -10.15 -7.61 11.72
C CYS A 218 -11.64 -7.94 11.50
N PRO A 219 -12.45 -7.02 10.95
CA PRO A 219 -13.91 -7.19 10.86
C PRO A 219 -14.30 -8.42 10.05
N THR A 220 -13.53 -8.75 9.03
CA THR A 220 -13.78 -9.86 8.11
C THR A 220 -12.96 -11.10 8.44
N ARG A 221 -12.13 -11.06 9.50
CA ARG A 221 -11.20 -12.14 9.87
C ARG A 221 -10.30 -12.55 8.71
N ALA A 222 -9.81 -11.56 7.97
CA ALA A 222 -8.92 -11.78 6.83
C ALA A 222 -7.53 -12.29 7.26
N ILE A 223 -7.05 -11.92 8.47
CA ILE A 223 -5.79 -12.44 9.04
C ILE A 223 -6.13 -13.80 9.66
N VAL A 224 -5.97 -14.86 8.87
CA VAL A 224 -6.42 -16.23 9.21
C VAL A 224 -5.47 -16.96 10.17
N ALA A 225 -4.25 -16.50 10.27
CA ALA A 225 -3.22 -16.92 11.23
C ALA A 225 -2.15 -15.83 11.33
N PRO A 226 -1.30 -15.81 12.37
CA PRO A 226 -0.13 -14.94 12.39
C PRO A 226 0.64 -15.00 11.07
N TYR A 227 0.93 -13.84 10.50
CA TYR A 227 1.69 -13.68 9.24
C TYR A 227 0.99 -14.24 7.99
N THR A 228 -0.31 -14.58 8.07
CA THR A 228 -1.07 -15.17 6.95
C THR A 228 -2.38 -14.42 6.74
N LEU A 229 -2.52 -13.81 5.56
CA LEU A 229 -3.69 -13.05 5.15
C LEU A 229 -4.41 -13.78 4.00
N ASP A 230 -5.72 -13.99 4.13
CA ASP A 230 -6.59 -14.31 2.98
C ASP A 230 -7.07 -13.00 2.35
N ALA A 231 -6.48 -12.62 1.22
CA ALA A 231 -6.79 -11.35 0.56
C ALA A 231 -8.28 -11.26 0.17
N ARG A 232 -8.94 -12.36 -0.18
CA ARG A 232 -10.35 -12.39 -0.59
C ARG A 232 -11.30 -11.85 0.48
N ARG A 233 -10.87 -11.86 1.73
CA ARG A 233 -11.62 -11.35 2.89
C ARG A 233 -11.16 -9.96 3.31
N CYS A 234 -9.97 -9.51 2.90
CA CYS A 234 -9.40 -8.23 3.32
C CYS A 234 -10.19 -7.05 2.74
N ILE A 235 -10.65 -6.12 3.58
CA ILE A 235 -11.41 -4.94 3.14
C ILE A 235 -10.59 -4.10 2.15
N SER A 236 -9.27 -3.99 2.33
CA SER A 236 -8.42 -3.31 1.35
C SER A 236 -8.50 -3.98 -0.02
N TYR A 237 -8.44 -5.32 -0.08
CA TYR A 237 -8.64 -6.03 -1.33
C TYR A 237 -10.04 -5.81 -1.92
N LEU A 238 -11.09 -5.92 -1.09
CA LEU A 238 -12.48 -5.79 -1.53
C LEU A 238 -12.76 -4.40 -2.12
N THR A 239 -12.17 -3.35 -1.56
CA THR A 239 -12.43 -1.95 -1.96
C THR A 239 -11.47 -1.44 -3.03
N ILE A 240 -10.30 -2.08 -3.23
CA ILE A 240 -9.26 -1.60 -4.14
C ILE A 240 -9.06 -2.55 -5.32
N GLU A 241 -8.87 -3.84 -5.07
CA GLU A 241 -8.41 -4.80 -6.07
C GLU A 241 -9.56 -5.57 -6.75
N LEU A 242 -10.55 -5.99 -5.97
CA LEU A 242 -11.72 -6.71 -6.48
C LEU A 242 -12.46 -5.88 -7.52
N LYS A 243 -12.59 -6.42 -8.72
CA LYS A 243 -13.28 -5.72 -9.84
C LYS A 243 -14.78 -5.92 -9.83
N GLY A 244 -15.21 -7.08 -9.43
CA GLY A 244 -16.62 -7.49 -9.41
C GLY A 244 -17.37 -7.08 -8.14
N SER A 245 -18.41 -7.84 -7.88
CA SER A 245 -19.31 -7.68 -6.73
C SER A 245 -18.63 -8.01 -5.41
N ILE A 246 -18.81 -7.18 -4.38
CA ILE A 246 -18.40 -7.54 -3.02
C ILE A 246 -19.34 -8.63 -2.52
N PRO A 247 -18.82 -9.77 -1.99
CA PRO A 247 -19.65 -10.86 -1.48
C PRO A 247 -20.67 -10.37 -0.44
N LEU A 248 -21.91 -10.86 -0.55
CA LEU A 248 -23.05 -10.38 0.27
C LEU A 248 -22.75 -10.46 1.77
N GLU A 249 -22.15 -11.55 2.21
CA GLU A 249 -21.81 -11.81 3.61
C GLU A 249 -20.72 -10.87 4.15
N LEU A 250 -19.90 -10.27 3.29
CA LEU A 250 -18.85 -9.35 3.68
C LEU A 250 -19.30 -7.89 3.69
N ARG A 251 -20.35 -7.52 2.93
CA ARG A 251 -20.81 -6.12 2.83
C ARG A 251 -21.14 -5.47 4.18
N PRO A 252 -21.83 -6.14 5.12
CA PRO A 252 -22.08 -5.56 6.46
C PRO A 252 -20.78 -5.34 7.24
N LEU A 253 -19.77 -6.20 7.04
CA LEU A 253 -18.48 -6.16 7.74
C LEU A 253 -17.53 -5.08 7.18
N VAL A 254 -17.75 -4.61 5.96
CA VAL A 254 -17.01 -3.49 5.38
C VAL A 254 -17.28 -2.19 6.17
N GLY A 255 -18.50 -2.04 6.71
CA GLY A 255 -18.88 -0.83 7.41
C GLY A 255 -18.87 0.39 6.48
N ASN A 256 -18.29 1.49 6.95
CA ASN A 256 -18.14 2.74 6.22
C ASN A 256 -16.78 2.90 5.48
N ARG A 257 -16.01 1.83 5.33
CA ARG A 257 -14.71 1.83 4.66
C ARG A 257 -14.89 1.81 3.15
N VAL A 258 -14.61 2.94 2.50
CA VAL A 258 -14.85 3.12 1.05
C VAL A 258 -13.58 2.90 0.21
N PHE A 259 -12.39 3.01 0.81
CA PHE A 259 -11.13 2.76 0.14
C PHE A 259 -10.06 2.32 1.15
N GLY A 260 -9.61 1.08 1.06
CA GLY A 260 -8.65 0.52 1.99
C GLY A 260 -9.24 0.25 3.37
N CYS A 261 -8.36 -0.12 4.30
CA CYS A 261 -8.71 -0.45 5.68
C CYS A 261 -7.44 -0.39 6.53
N ASP A 262 -7.51 0.31 7.66
CA ASP A 262 -6.36 0.48 8.55
C ASP A 262 -6.55 -0.19 9.92
N ASP A 263 -7.65 -0.96 10.14
CA ASP A 263 -7.98 -1.51 11.46
C ASP A 263 -6.83 -2.24 12.12
N CYS A 264 -6.15 -3.11 11.39
CA CYS A 264 -5.02 -3.87 11.91
C CYS A 264 -3.79 -2.99 12.22
N GLN A 265 -3.65 -1.84 11.55
CA GLN A 265 -2.63 -0.84 11.84
C GLN A 265 -3.05 0.02 13.04
N LEU A 266 -4.30 0.51 13.06
CA LEU A 266 -4.81 1.38 14.12
C LEU A 266 -4.74 0.75 15.51
N VAL A 267 -5.03 -0.56 15.62
CA VAL A 267 -4.98 -1.28 16.90
C VAL A 267 -3.56 -1.68 17.32
N CYS A 268 -2.60 -1.62 16.41
CA CYS A 268 -1.24 -2.08 16.67
C CYS A 268 -0.54 -1.19 17.72
N PRO A 269 -0.05 -1.76 18.84
CA PRO A 269 0.60 -0.97 19.88
C PRO A 269 1.84 -0.22 19.40
N TRP A 270 2.51 -0.71 18.36
CA TRP A 270 3.68 -0.06 17.78
C TRP A 270 3.34 1.24 17.07
N ASN A 271 2.10 1.42 16.59
CA ASN A 271 1.65 2.63 15.90
C ASN A 271 1.45 3.84 16.83
N ARG A 272 1.51 3.66 18.16
CA ARG A 272 1.54 4.78 19.11
C ARG A 272 2.77 5.68 18.97
N TYR A 273 3.85 5.16 18.39
CA TYR A 273 5.11 5.90 18.18
C TYR A 273 5.16 6.63 16.84
N THR A 274 4.15 6.42 15.98
CA THR A 274 4.09 7.04 14.66
C THR A 274 3.95 8.55 14.77
N GLN A 275 4.82 9.28 14.09
CA GLN A 275 4.76 10.74 13.99
C GLN A 275 3.95 11.18 12.76
N VAL A 276 3.40 12.39 12.81
CA VAL A 276 2.82 13.02 11.62
C VAL A 276 3.95 13.30 10.62
N THR A 277 3.72 12.92 9.37
CA THR A 277 4.71 13.13 8.31
C THR A 277 4.90 14.62 8.00
N PRO A 278 6.14 15.10 7.85
CA PRO A 278 6.40 16.45 7.33
C PRO A 278 6.18 16.56 5.81
N GLU A 279 5.94 15.43 5.11
CA GLU A 279 5.82 15.36 3.65
C GLU A 279 4.56 16.06 3.14
N PRO A 280 4.70 17.18 2.40
CA PRO A 280 3.54 17.92 1.92
C PRO A 280 2.64 17.13 0.97
N ASP A 281 3.23 16.22 0.18
CA ASP A 281 2.49 15.38 -0.77
C ASP A 281 1.53 14.40 -0.08
N PHE A 282 1.72 14.11 1.22
CA PHE A 282 0.87 13.20 1.97
C PHE A 282 -0.17 13.90 2.85
N ARG A 283 -0.30 15.24 2.77
CA ARG A 283 -1.38 15.98 3.44
C ARG A 283 -2.75 15.58 2.91
N VAL A 284 -3.75 15.68 3.78
CA VAL A 284 -5.15 15.40 3.42
C VAL A 284 -5.60 16.27 2.25
N ARG A 285 -6.22 15.62 1.27
CA ARG A 285 -6.80 16.28 0.09
C ARG A 285 -8.32 16.11 0.06
N ASN A 286 -9.01 17.14 -0.41
CA ASN A 286 -10.46 17.13 -0.64
C ASN A 286 -11.31 16.79 0.61
N GLY A 287 -10.78 16.95 1.83
CA GLY A 287 -11.49 16.62 3.06
C GLY A 287 -11.83 15.13 3.23
N LEU A 288 -11.08 14.24 2.55
CA LEU A 288 -11.37 12.79 2.52
C LEU A 288 -11.17 12.07 3.86
N ASP A 289 -10.58 12.72 4.84
CA ASP A 289 -10.38 12.19 6.19
C ASP A 289 -11.65 12.19 7.05
N SER A 290 -12.71 12.92 6.64
CA SER A 290 -13.98 13.00 7.38
C SER A 290 -15.19 13.32 6.48
N ALA A 291 -15.09 13.04 5.17
CA ALA A 291 -16.15 13.35 4.21
C ALA A 291 -17.44 12.56 4.48
N GLU A 292 -18.59 13.17 4.20
CA GLU A 292 -19.89 12.50 4.26
C GLU A 292 -20.04 11.49 3.10
N LEU A 293 -20.55 10.29 3.40
CA LEU A 293 -20.85 9.27 2.38
C LEU A 293 -21.82 9.79 1.32
N VAL A 294 -22.87 10.53 1.72
CA VAL A 294 -23.88 11.08 0.81
C VAL A 294 -23.27 12.10 -0.14
N GLU A 295 -22.38 12.96 0.35
CA GLU A 295 -21.70 13.96 -0.48
C GLU A 295 -20.80 13.31 -1.54
N LEU A 296 -19.98 12.33 -1.11
CA LEU A 296 -19.10 11.61 -2.03
C LEU A 296 -19.88 10.81 -3.08
N PHE A 297 -21.03 10.24 -2.69
CA PHE A 297 -21.89 9.47 -3.59
C PHE A 297 -22.61 10.33 -4.62
N ALA A 298 -22.84 11.62 -4.30
CA ALA A 298 -23.44 12.58 -5.21
C ALA A 298 -22.48 13.07 -6.31
N TRP A 299 -21.17 12.89 -6.17
CA TRP A 299 -20.21 13.35 -7.18
C TRP A 299 -20.51 12.73 -8.55
N PRO A 300 -20.59 13.52 -9.64
CA PRO A 300 -20.54 12.98 -10.98
C PRO A 300 -19.14 12.51 -11.33
N GLU A 301 -18.99 11.72 -12.39
CA GLU A 301 -17.69 11.15 -12.80
C GLU A 301 -16.64 12.23 -13.08
N SER A 302 -17.04 13.36 -13.66
CA SER A 302 -16.14 14.49 -13.93
C SER A 302 -15.53 15.03 -12.63
N GLN A 303 -16.33 15.24 -11.59
CA GLN A 303 -15.87 15.70 -10.29
C GLN A 303 -14.98 14.66 -9.59
N PHE A 304 -15.33 13.37 -9.66
CA PHE A 304 -14.47 12.30 -9.16
C PHE A 304 -13.10 12.32 -9.85
N ARG A 305 -13.08 12.42 -11.18
CA ARG A 305 -11.81 12.45 -11.95
C ARG A 305 -10.96 13.67 -11.60
N GLU A 306 -11.58 14.83 -11.49
CA GLU A 306 -10.91 16.08 -11.13
C GLU A 306 -10.32 16.00 -9.70
N ARG A 307 -11.15 15.68 -8.71
CA ARG A 307 -10.73 15.64 -7.30
C ARG A 307 -9.72 14.53 -7.01
N MET A 308 -9.86 13.38 -7.66
CA MET A 308 -8.94 12.24 -7.47
C MET A 308 -7.73 12.29 -8.40
N ALA A 309 -7.57 13.33 -9.23
CA ALA A 309 -6.36 13.50 -10.03
C ALA A 309 -5.10 13.48 -9.14
N GLY A 310 -4.16 12.58 -9.46
CA GLY A 310 -2.94 12.39 -8.68
C GLY A 310 -3.11 11.70 -7.31
N SER A 311 -4.26 11.12 -7.02
CA SER A 311 -4.51 10.24 -5.87
C SER A 311 -4.46 8.76 -6.27
N ALA A 312 -4.09 7.89 -5.34
CA ALA A 312 -4.17 6.43 -5.53
C ALA A 312 -5.62 5.95 -5.77
N ILE A 313 -6.61 6.67 -5.25
CA ILE A 313 -8.05 6.36 -5.38
C ILE A 313 -8.49 6.37 -6.86
N LEU A 314 -7.90 7.22 -7.69
CA LEU A 314 -8.27 7.29 -9.12
C LEU A 314 -8.14 5.94 -9.84
N ARG A 315 -7.27 5.03 -9.37
CA ARG A 315 -6.99 3.73 -9.98
C ARG A 315 -8.17 2.75 -9.94
N ILE A 316 -9.06 2.88 -8.95
CA ILE A 316 -10.24 2.00 -8.89
C ILE A 316 -11.30 2.38 -9.93
N GLY A 317 -11.27 3.60 -10.45
CA GLY A 317 -12.28 4.12 -11.36
C GLY A 317 -13.60 4.47 -10.67
N TYR A 318 -14.43 5.21 -11.38
CA TYR A 318 -15.67 5.77 -10.85
C TYR A 318 -16.71 4.70 -10.47
N GLU A 319 -16.84 3.65 -11.28
CA GLU A 319 -17.78 2.56 -11.02
C GLU A 319 -17.53 1.87 -9.67
N ARG A 320 -16.27 1.48 -9.39
CA ARG A 320 -15.91 0.84 -8.11
C ARG A 320 -15.96 1.81 -6.95
N TRP A 321 -15.68 3.09 -7.18
CA TRP A 321 -15.88 4.13 -6.19
C TRP A 321 -17.34 4.19 -5.74
N LEU A 322 -18.30 4.25 -6.67
CA LEU A 322 -19.74 4.22 -6.37
C LEU A 322 -20.17 2.90 -5.72
N ARG A 323 -19.64 1.75 -6.17
CA ARG A 323 -19.87 0.46 -5.55
C ARG A 323 -19.52 0.47 -4.06
N ASN A 324 -18.34 0.97 -3.72
CA ASN A 324 -17.85 1.01 -2.34
C ASN A 324 -18.69 1.97 -1.48
N LEU A 325 -19.03 3.13 -2.02
CA LEU A 325 -19.89 4.11 -1.34
C LEU A 325 -21.30 3.56 -1.12
N ALA A 326 -21.86 2.81 -2.08
CA ALA A 326 -23.16 2.16 -1.90
C ALA A 326 -23.14 1.16 -0.74
N VAL A 327 -22.03 0.40 -0.55
CA VAL A 327 -21.87 -0.47 0.62
C VAL A 327 -21.80 0.34 1.91
N GLY A 328 -21.02 1.42 1.92
CA GLY A 328 -20.94 2.34 3.06
C GLY A 328 -22.32 2.90 3.45
N LEU A 329 -23.06 3.41 2.46
CA LEU A 329 -24.43 3.91 2.67
C LEU A 329 -25.40 2.84 3.14
N GLY A 330 -25.27 1.58 2.69
CA GLY A 330 -26.06 0.46 3.18
C GLY A 330 -25.76 0.07 4.63
N ASN A 331 -24.63 0.48 5.17
CA ASN A 331 -24.24 0.31 6.58
C ASN A 331 -24.43 1.58 7.42
N ALA A 332 -24.78 2.71 6.80
CA ALA A 332 -25.03 3.98 7.48
C ALA A 332 -26.33 3.93 8.32
N PRO A 333 -26.48 4.84 9.31
CA PRO A 333 -27.75 5.03 9.98
C PRO A 333 -28.89 5.31 8.98
N LYS A 334 -30.09 4.81 9.29
CA LYS A 334 -31.27 5.04 8.43
C LYS A 334 -31.72 6.49 8.55
N GLU A 335 -31.46 7.24 7.50
CA GLU A 335 -31.88 8.64 7.35
C GLU A 335 -32.49 8.84 5.97
N GLU A 336 -33.41 9.77 5.84
CA GLU A 336 -34.07 10.08 4.57
C GLU A 336 -33.04 10.49 3.49
N ARG A 337 -32.03 11.30 3.87
CA ARG A 337 -30.95 11.72 2.96
C ARG A 337 -30.14 10.55 2.41
N VAL A 338 -29.92 9.50 3.21
CA VAL A 338 -29.20 8.28 2.80
C VAL A 338 -30.02 7.49 1.80
N VAL A 339 -31.31 7.28 2.11
CA VAL A 339 -32.23 6.55 1.22
C VAL A 339 -32.45 7.32 -0.09
N ALA A 340 -32.58 8.66 -0.03
CA ALA A 340 -32.71 9.51 -1.23
C ALA A 340 -31.45 9.42 -2.11
N ALA A 341 -30.25 9.48 -1.52
CA ALA A 341 -29.00 9.33 -2.24
C ALA A 341 -28.93 7.96 -2.96
N LEU A 342 -29.27 6.87 -2.27
CA LEU A 342 -29.30 5.53 -2.87
C LEU A 342 -30.33 5.45 -4.00
N ARG A 343 -31.53 5.98 -3.81
CA ARG A 343 -32.57 5.99 -4.85
C ARG A 343 -32.17 6.77 -6.10
N SER A 344 -31.40 7.84 -5.98
CA SER A 344 -30.91 8.61 -7.12
C SER A 344 -30.07 7.77 -8.11
N ARG A 345 -29.46 6.67 -7.63
CA ARG A 345 -28.66 5.75 -8.45
C ARG A 345 -29.26 4.36 -8.61
N ALA A 346 -30.54 4.17 -8.29
CA ALA A 346 -31.24 2.90 -8.48
C ALA A 346 -31.30 2.46 -9.96
N ARG A 347 -31.15 3.43 -10.89
CA ARG A 347 -31.11 3.22 -12.34
C ARG A 347 -29.74 3.58 -12.95
N ASP A 348 -28.67 3.53 -12.16
CA ASP A 348 -27.31 3.78 -12.66
C ASP A 348 -27.00 2.89 -13.87
N PRO A 349 -26.28 3.38 -14.90
CA PRO A 349 -25.93 2.57 -16.07
C PRO A 349 -25.12 1.32 -15.72
N SER A 350 -24.30 1.35 -14.66
CA SER A 350 -23.52 0.21 -14.20
C SER A 350 -24.40 -0.81 -13.47
N ALA A 351 -24.40 -2.06 -13.93
CA ALA A 351 -25.06 -3.17 -13.23
C ALA A 351 -24.44 -3.42 -11.85
N LEU A 352 -23.12 -3.22 -11.73
CA LEU A 352 -22.39 -3.37 -10.47
C LEU A 352 -22.88 -2.35 -9.42
N VAL A 353 -23.06 -1.10 -9.83
CA VAL A 353 -23.58 -0.05 -8.93
C VAL A 353 -25.03 -0.35 -8.55
N ARG A 354 -25.90 -0.68 -9.52
CA ARG A 354 -27.31 -1.01 -9.24
C ARG A 354 -27.46 -2.17 -8.24
N GLU A 355 -26.66 -3.22 -8.36
CA GLU A 355 -26.68 -4.36 -7.45
C GLU A 355 -26.39 -3.94 -6.01
N HIS A 356 -25.35 -3.11 -5.81
CA HIS A 356 -24.96 -2.67 -4.47
C HIS A 356 -25.93 -1.64 -3.89
N VAL A 357 -26.51 -0.80 -4.74
CA VAL A 357 -27.59 0.13 -4.35
C VAL A 357 -28.85 -0.63 -3.94
N ALA A 358 -29.25 -1.66 -4.69
CA ALA A 358 -30.41 -2.48 -4.34
C ALA A 358 -30.22 -3.19 -3.01
N TRP A 359 -29.02 -3.75 -2.76
CA TRP A 359 -28.66 -4.34 -1.46
C TRP A 359 -28.75 -3.29 -0.33
N ALA A 360 -28.21 -2.10 -0.54
CA ALA A 360 -28.24 -1.02 0.46
C ALA A 360 -29.66 -0.58 0.79
N LEU A 361 -30.50 -0.39 -0.23
CA LEU A 361 -31.93 -0.05 -0.06
C LEU A 361 -32.70 -1.14 0.68
N ALA A 362 -32.44 -2.42 0.37
CA ALA A 362 -33.07 -3.55 1.07
C ALA A 362 -32.72 -3.57 2.57
N ARG A 363 -31.46 -3.23 2.93
CA ARG A 363 -31.07 -3.12 4.34
C ARG A 363 -31.85 -2.03 5.07
N HIS A 364 -32.04 -0.85 4.45
CA HIS A 364 -32.82 0.23 5.05
C HIS A 364 -34.33 -0.04 5.06
N ALA A 365 -34.82 -0.94 4.23
CA ALA A 365 -36.23 -1.37 4.29
C ALA A 365 -36.50 -2.38 5.42
N ALA A 366 -35.49 -3.18 5.79
CA ALA A 366 -35.58 -4.20 6.83
C ALA A 366 -35.33 -3.67 8.26
N SER A 367 -34.75 -2.49 8.40
CA SER A 367 -34.54 -1.74 9.64
C SER A 367 -35.60 -0.66 9.81
#